data_55c1ff302866fa68d3a5515c64d942a5
#
_entry.id   55c1ff302866fa68d3a5515c64d942a5
#
_cell.length_a   1.000
_cell.length_b   1.000
_cell.length_c   1.000
_cell.angle_alpha   90.00
_cell.angle_beta   90.00
_cell.angle_gamma   90.00
#
_symmetry.space_group_name_H-M   'P 1'
#
loop_
_entity.id
_entity.type
_entity.pdbx_description
1 polymer ?
#
loop_
_entity_poly.entity_id
_entity_poly.type
_entity_poly.pdbx_seq_one_letter_code
_entity_poly.pdbx_strand_id
1 'polypeptide(L)'
;PDTRDRDLPNEREVLTGVLSGPRFQTSWVAGEDVIGFFDVKGALEYVFDRLGVEVEYQPSEDPVLQHGRTARLLSGGELLGVVGEVRPDVLEAFDLEGYPVAMFELDLEAVLNVVEGVDRAYEGGSRYPESYRDVAILVDSDVPSARIQEIIDRHSMVVKSTPFDVYQGDGVPEGKKSVALRVVFQSGRSTLTSEQVDQFQGDIIGQLRRQLKAELRT
;
A
#
# COMPACT_ATOMS: atom_id res chain seq x y z
N PRO A 1 -36.96 -24.86 -21.61
CA PRO A 1 -35.92 -23.92 -21.29
C PRO A 1 -36.47 -22.52 -21.51
N ASP A 2 -36.67 -21.79 -20.40
CA ASP A 2 -37.33 -20.51 -20.38
C ASP A 2 -36.40 -19.47 -20.97
N THR A 3 -36.74 -18.90 -22.12
CA THR A 3 -35.95 -17.92 -22.88
C THR A 3 -35.97 -16.51 -22.25
N ARG A 4 -36.59 -16.33 -21.09
CA ARG A 4 -36.77 -15.07 -20.41
C ARG A 4 -35.51 -14.56 -19.66
N ASP A 5 -34.55 -15.43 -19.38
CA ASP A 5 -33.30 -15.10 -18.67
C ASP A 5 -32.16 -14.60 -19.59
N ARG A 6 -32.37 -14.54 -20.92
CA ARG A 6 -31.30 -14.15 -21.86
C ARG A 6 -31.29 -12.67 -22.25
N ASP A 7 -32.31 -11.92 -21.84
CA ASP A 7 -32.50 -10.50 -22.25
C ASP A 7 -32.25 -9.49 -21.10
N LEU A 8 -31.91 -9.94 -19.89
CA LEU A 8 -31.55 -9.02 -18.82
C LEU A 8 -30.07 -8.63 -18.93
N PRO A 9 -29.73 -7.36 -18.76
CA PRO A 9 -28.36 -6.92 -18.69
C PRO A 9 -27.65 -7.60 -17.50
N ASN A 10 -26.37 -7.87 -17.66
CA ASN A 10 -25.54 -8.38 -16.58
C ASN A 10 -25.33 -7.22 -15.57
N GLU A 11 -26.06 -7.25 -14.47
CA GLU A 11 -25.97 -6.26 -13.39
C GLU A 11 -24.90 -6.72 -12.38
N ARG A 12 -24.10 -5.77 -11.91
CA ARG A 12 -23.11 -6.00 -10.85
C ARG A 12 -23.23 -4.91 -9.79
N GLU A 13 -23.01 -5.27 -8.56
CA GLU A 13 -22.95 -4.32 -7.45
C GLU A 13 -21.54 -3.72 -7.35
N VAL A 14 -21.49 -2.39 -7.29
CA VAL A 14 -20.25 -1.64 -7.21
C VAL A 14 -20.27 -0.75 -5.98
N LEU A 15 -19.21 -0.80 -5.19
CA LEU A 15 -18.99 0.11 -4.09
C LEU A 15 -18.02 1.22 -4.53
N THR A 16 -18.50 2.45 -4.51
CA THR A 16 -17.70 3.62 -4.86
C THR A 16 -17.56 4.55 -3.67
N GLY A 17 -16.38 5.12 -3.50
CA GLY A 17 -16.11 6.16 -2.51
C GLY A 17 -15.25 7.27 -3.08
N VAL A 18 -15.46 8.48 -2.57
CA VAL A 18 -14.76 9.70 -3.00
C VAL A 18 -14.30 10.49 -1.78
N LEU A 19 -13.07 10.96 -1.81
CA LEU A 19 -12.48 11.84 -0.81
C LEU A 19 -11.86 13.07 -1.50
N SER A 20 -12.08 14.25 -0.90
CA SER A 20 -11.52 15.51 -1.40
C SER A 20 -11.43 16.54 -0.27
N GLY A 21 -10.63 17.58 -0.46
CA GLY A 21 -10.52 18.71 0.44
C GLY A 21 -9.29 18.69 1.35
N PRO A 22 -9.24 19.56 2.35
CA PRO A 22 -8.11 19.62 3.30
C PRO A 22 -8.12 18.40 4.22
N ARG A 23 -6.94 17.82 4.48
CA ARG A 23 -6.78 16.66 5.39
C ARG A 23 -7.12 17.01 6.83
N PHE A 24 -6.83 18.23 7.23
CA PHE A 24 -7.10 18.75 8.58
C PHE A 24 -7.87 20.05 8.49
N GLN A 25 -8.62 20.37 9.54
CA GLN A 25 -9.19 21.71 9.66
C GLN A 25 -8.07 22.75 9.72
N THR A 26 -8.24 23.84 8.99
CA THR A 26 -7.26 24.95 8.96
C THR A 26 -6.99 25.43 10.37
N SER A 27 -5.72 25.37 10.78
CA SER A 27 -5.26 25.86 12.07
C SER A 27 -3.84 26.41 11.94
N TRP A 28 -3.40 27.18 12.92
CA TRP A 28 -2.02 27.70 12.94
C TRP A 28 -0.95 26.61 13.16
N VAL A 29 -1.33 25.40 13.52
CA VAL A 29 -0.45 24.24 13.73
C VAL A 29 -0.52 23.25 12.57
N ALA A 30 -1.69 23.09 11.92
CA ALA A 30 -1.86 22.19 10.80
C ALA A 30 -1.39 22.86 9.50
N GLY A 31 -0.60 22.16 8.71
CA GLY A 31 -0.25 22.57 7.36
C GLY A 31 -1.46 22.57 6.40
N GLU A 32 -1.24 23.04 5.19
CA GLU A 32 -2.25 23.04 4.11
C GLU A 32 -2.28 21.68 3.35
N ASP A 33 -2.16 20.56 4.07
CA ASP A 33 -2.19 19.24 3.48
C ASP A 33 -3.58 18.92 2.94
N VAL A 34 -3.63 18.40 1.73
CA VAL A 34 -4.86 18.00 1.05
C VAL A 34 -4.96 16.48 0.94
N ILE A 35 -6.20 16.01 0.89
CA ILE A 35 -6.52 14.59 0.65
C ILE A 35 -6.14 14.23 -0.79
N GLY A 36 -5.52 13.06 -0.97
CA GLY A 36 -5.10 12.55 -2.27
C GLY A 36 -5.11 11.03 -2.33
N PHE A 37 -4.42 10.47 -3.32
CA PHE A 37 -4.33 9.04 -3.58
C PHE A 37 -4.03 8.20 -2.33
N PHE A 38 -3.03 8.60 -1.55
CA PHE A 38 -2.60 7.81 -0.39
C PHE A 38 -3.60 7.81 0.76
N ASP A 39 -4.48 8.80 0.85
CA ASP A 39 -5.52 8.84 1.88
C ASP A 39 -6.61 7.82 1.59
N VAL A 40 -7.07 7.74 0.33
CA VAL A 40 -8.03 6.72 -0.10
C VAL A 40 -7.42 5.33 -0.04
N LYS A 41 -6.18 5.18 -0.50
CA LYS A 41 -5.44 3.92 -0.41
C LYS A 41 -5.34 3.45 1.05
N GLY A 42 -4.97 4.33 1.98
CA GLY A 42 -4.89 4.01 3.40
C GLY A 42 -6.24 3.62 4.02
N ALA A 43 -7.34 4.26 3.59
CA ALA A 43 -8.69 3.88 4.01
C ALA A 43 -9.05 2.46 3.53
N LEU A 44 -8.73 2.13 2.28
CA LEU A 44 -8.95 0.79 1.72
C LEU A 44 -8.05 -0.25 2.40
N GLU A 45 -6.78 0.05 2.64
CA GLU A 45 -5.86 -0.82 3.39
C GLU A 45 -6.43 -1.15 4.77
N TYR A 46 -6.95 -0.14 5.48
CA TYR A 46 -7.57 -0.35 6.78
C TYR A 46 -8.80 -1.27 6.69
N VAL A 47 -9.67 -1.07 5.70
CA VAL A 47 -10.86 -1.92 5.50
C VAL A 47 -10.46 -3.36 5.22
N PHE A 48 -9.55 -3.59 4.28
CA PHE A 48 -9.11 -4.94 3.90
C PHE A 48 -8.34 -5.64 5.03
N ASP A 49 -7.53 -4.91 5.79
CA ASP A 49 -6.88 -5.43 7.01
C ASP A 49 -7.92 -5.91 8.03
N ARG A 50 -8.98 -5.12 8.25
CA ARG A 50 -10.09 -5.50 9.14
C ARG A 50 -10.89 -6.71 8.62
N LEU A 51 -10.94 -6.89 7.32
CA LEU A 51 -11.55 -8.06 6.68
C LEU A 51 -10.63 -9.28 6.66
N GLY A 52 -9.32 -9.09 6.93
CA GLY A 52 -8.31 -10.14 6.87
C GLY A 52 -7.92 -10.50 5.44
N VAL A 53 -8.13 -9.59 4.49
CA VAL A 53 -7.84 -9.76 3.07
C VAL A 53 -6.52 -9.08 2.72
N GLU A 54 -5.57 -9.83 2.18
CA GLU A 54 -4.35 -9.26 1.63
C GLU A 54 -4.61 -8.69 0.23
N VAL A 55 -4.32 -7.39 0.06
CA VAL A 55 -4.52 -6.68 -1.20
C VAL A 55 -3.20 -6.15 -1.75
N GLU A 56 -2.96 -6.46 -3.02
CA GLU A 56 -1.86 -5.94 -3.81
C GLU A 56 -2.33 -4.75 -4.65
N TYR A 57 -1.58 -3.64 -4.60
CA TYR A 57 -1.82 -2.44 -5.41
C TYR A 57 -0.86 -2.41 -6.59
N GLN A 58 -1.38 -2.60 -7.79
CA GLN A 58 -0.58 -2.56 -9.02
C GLN A 58 -0.85 -1.27 -9.80
N PRO A 59 0.20 -0.53 -10.22
CA PRO A 59 0.02 0.62 -11.10
C PRO A 59 -0.82 0.25 -12.32
N SER A 60 -1.74 1.12 -12.69
CA SER A 60 -2.64 0.90 -13.84
C SER A 60 -2.98 2.21 -14.52
N GLU A 61 -3.56 2.09 -15.72
CA GLU A 61 -4.09 3.18 -16.51
C GLU A 61 -5.61 3.13 -16.46
N ASP A 62 -6.22 4.29 -16.33
CA ASP A 62 -7.68 4.48 -16.37
C ASP A 62 -8.00 5.79 -17.12
N PRO A 63 -9.03 5.85 -17.97
CA PRO A 63 -9.32 7.03 -18.77
C PRO A 63 -9.75 8.24 -17.95
N VAL A 64 -10.27 8.05 -16.73
CA VAL A 64 -10.76 9.11 -15.84
C VAL A 64 -9.75 9.44 -14.74
N LEU A 65 -8.81 8.55 -14.45
CA LEU A 65 -7.85 8.68 -13.35
C LEU A 65 -6.48 9.17 -13.85
N GLN A 66 -5.77 9.84 -12.98
CA GLN A 66 -4.48 10.46 -13.29
C GLN A 66 -3.37 9.40 -13.42
N HIS A 67 -2.62 9.49 -14.52
CA HIS A 67 -1.43 8.66 -14.72
C HIS A 67 -0.44 8.80 -13.56
N GLY A 68 0.11 7.69 -13.09
CA GLY A 68 1.04 7.64 -11.95
C GLY A 68 0.39 7.78 -10.57
N ARG A 69 -0.94 8.03 -10.53
CA ARG A 69 -1.74 8.09 -9.30
C ARG A 69 -2.98 7.20 -9.41
N THR A 70 -2.83 6.07 -10.07
CA THR A 70 -3.88 5.08 -10.32
C THR A 70 -3.33 3.69 -10.04
N ALA A 71 -4.08 2.88 -9.33
CA ALA A 71 -3.75 1.48 -9.07
C ALA A 71 -5.01 0.62 -9.13
N ARG A 72 -4.87 -0.58 -9.66
CA ARG A 72 -5.85 -1.65 -9.48
C ARG A 72 -5.53 -2.45 -8.22
N LEU A 73 -6.58 -2.94 -7.59
CA LEU A 73 -6.53 -3.75 -6.39
C LEU A 73 -6.73 -5.22 -6.76
N LEU A 74 -5.80 -6.07 -6.32
CA LEU A 74 -5.90 -7.51 -6.54
C LEU A 74 -5.75 -8.25 -5.20
N SER A 75 -6.42 -9.39 -5.09
CA SER A 75 -6.21 -10.33 -4.00
C SER A 75 -6.15 -11.74 -4.57
N GLY A 76 -5.05 -12.46 -4.32
CA GLY A 76 -4.84 -13.80 -4.90
C GLY A 76 -4.87 -13.84 -6.44
N GLY A 77 -4.65 -12.69 -7.11
CA GLY A 77 -4.75 -12.54 -8.56
C GLY A 77 -6.14 -12.14 -9.06
N GLU A 78 -7.16 -12.12 -8.22
CA GLU A 78 -8.51 -11.62 -8.55
C GLU A 78 -8.56 -10.09 -8.49
N LEU A 79 -9.16 -9.47 -9.51
CA LEU A 79 -9.32 -8.02 -9.57
C LEU A 79 -10.50 -7.60 -8.70
N LEU A 80 -10.22 -6.80 -7.66
CA LEU A 80 -11.24 -6.28 -6.75
C LEU A 80 -11.75 -4.90 -7.16
N GLY A 81 -10.95 -4.11 -7.87
CA GLY A 81 -11.34 -2.76 -8.26
C GLY A 81 -10.17 -1.85 -8.60
N VAL A 82 -10.45 -0.56 -8.59
CA VAL A 82 -9.48 0.51 -8.92
C VAL A 82 -9.54 1.63 -7.89
N VAL A 83 -8.40 2.28 -7.65
CA VAL A 83 -8.26 3.48 -6.83
C VAL A 83 -7.38 4.48 -7.57
N GLY A 84 -7.69 5.77 -7.46
CA GLY A 84 -6.86 6.80 -8.08
C GLY A 84 -7.31 8.23 -7.79
N GLU A 85 -6.51 9.18 -8.24
CA GLU A 85 -6.92 10.59 -8.30
C GLU A 85 -7.59 10.86 -9.65
N VAL A 86 -8.69 11.61 -9.63
CA VAL A 86 -9.39 12.02 -10.85
C VAL A 86 -8.53 13.02 -11.62
N ARG A 87 -8.50 12.88 -12.93
CA ARG A 87 -7.73 13.78 -13.81
C ARG A 87 -8.24 15.22 -13.74
N PRO A 88 -7.35 16.22 -13.77
CA PRO A 88 -7.77 17.63 -13.73
C PRO A 88 -8.76 18.04 -14.82
N ASP A 89 -8.57 17.54 -16.06
CA ASP A 89 -9.47 17.83 -17.18
C ASP A 89 -10.88 17.23 -17.00
N VAL A 90 -10.99 16.12 -16.28
CA VAL A 90 -12.28 15.54 -15.88
C VAL A 90 -12.94 16.40 -14.81
N LEU A 91 -12.17 16.84 -13.79
CA LEU A 91 -12.68 17.71 -12.73
C LEU A 91 -13.21 19.04 -13.31
N GLU A 92 -12.46 19.65 -14.23
CA GLU A 92 -12.87 20.87 -14.93
C GLU A 92 -14.20 20.69 -15.67
N ALA A 93 -14.40 19.54 -16.35
CA ALA A 93 -15.66 19.24 -17.06
C ALA A 93 -16.89 19.12 -16.15
N PHE A 94 -16.68 18.93 -14.83
CA PHE A 94 -17.73 18.85 -13.81
C PHE A 94 -17.77 20.06 -12.87
N ASP A 95 -17.06 21.15 -13.18
CA ASP A 95 -16.91 22.34 -12.32
C ASP A 95 -16.40 22.02 -10.88
N LEU A 96 -15.55 21.01 -10.75
CA LEU A 96 -14.96 20.56 -9.50
C LEU A 96 -13.50 21.01 -9.36
N GLU A 97 -13.28 22.31 -9.37
CA GLU A 97 -11.95 22.88 -9.21
C GLU A 97 -11.58 23.11 -7.73
N GLY A 98 -10.29 23.18 -7.45
CA GLY A 98 -9.74 23.65 -6.17
C GLY A 98 -8.99 22.58 -5.37
N TYR A 99 -9.49 21.36 -5.26
CA TYR A 99 -8.83 20.28 -4.55
C TYR A 99 -8.71 19.02 -5.40
N PRO A 100 -7.65 18.21 -5.20
CA PRO A 100 -7.62 16.86 -5.74
C PRO A 100 -8.86 16.08 -5.30
N VAL A 101 -9.37 15.24 -6.19
CA VAL A 101 -10.44 14.29 -5.89
C VAL A 101 -9.87 12.90 -6.04
N ALA A 102 -9.79 12.16 -4.96
CA ALA A 102 -9.36 10.78 -4.96
C ALA A 102 -10.58 9.86 -4.77
N MET A 103 -10.64 8.78 -5.54
CA MET A 103 -11.78 7.88 -5.54
C MET A 103 -11.36 6.41 -5.66
N PHE A 104 -12.27 5.54 -5.33
CA PHE A 104 -12.18 4.11 -5.62
C PHE A 104 -13.50 3.56 -6.15
N GLU A 105 -13.39 2.48 -6.89
CA GLU A 105 -14.50 1.65 -7.33
C GLU A 105 -14.13 0.18 -7.06
N LEU A 106 -14.96 -0.54 -6.31
CA LEU A 106 -14.77 -1.95 -5.99
C LEU A 106 -15.94 -2.76 -6.54
N ASP A 107 -15.63 -3.90 -7.14
CA ASP A 107 -16.62 -4.95 -7.44
C ASP A 107 -16.98 -5.67 -6.14
N LEU A 108 -18.22 -5.48 -5.68
CA LEU A 108 -18.63 -5.98 -4.37
C LEU A 108 -18.70 -7.52 -4.34
N GLU A 109 -19.06 -8.14 -5.45
CA GLU A 109 -19.12 -9.61 -5.55
C GLU A 109 -17.70 -10.20 -5.45
N ALA A 110 -16.72 -9.62 -6.17
CA ALA A 110 -15.33 -10.05 -6.09
C ALA A 110 -14.76 -9.87 -4.67
N VAL A 111 -15.05 -8.75 -4.00
CA VAL A 111 -14.64 -8.51 -2.61
C VAL A 111 -15.27 -9.55 -1.67
N LEU A 112 -16.56 -9.83 -1.78
CA LEU A 112 -17.25 -10.81 -0.93
C LEU A 112 -16.70 -12.23 -1.13
N ASN A 113 -16.44 -12.63 -2.37
CA ASN A 113 -15.85 -13.94 -2.68
C ASN A 113 -14.49 -14.14 -1.99
N VAL A 114 -13.64 -13.11 -2.02
CA VAL A 114 -12.33 -13.17 -1.35
C VAL A 114 -12.49 -13.21 0.17
N VAL A 115 -13.41 -12.42 0.75
CA VAL A 115 -13.66 -12.39 2.20
C VAL A 115 -14.19 -13.75 2.71
N GLU A 116 -15.05 -14.42 1.94
CA GLU A 116 -15.55 -15.76 2.29
C GLU A 116 -14.44 -16.82 2.33
N GLY A 117 -13.37 -16.63 1.56
CA GLY A 117 -12.19 -17.50 1.55
C GLY A 117 -11.21 -17.28 2.72
N VAL A 118 -11.41 -16.26 3.55
CA VAL A 118 -10.51 -15.95 4.66
C VAL A 118 -10.72 -16.87 5.85
N ASP A 119 -9.73 -17.72 6.14
CA ASP A 119 -9.72 -18.51 7.37
C ASP A 119 -9.26 -17.65 8.56
N ARG A 120 -10.16 -17.32 9.45
CA ARG A 120 -9.91 -16.51 10.65
C ARG A 120 -9.48 -17.38 11.82
N ALA A 121 -8.31 -17.99 11.72
CA ALA A 121 -7.71 -18.68 12.85
C ALA A 121 -7.12 -17.66 13.84
N TYR A 122 -7.41 -17.82 15.13
CA TYR A 122 -6.73 -17.06 16.18
C TYR A 122 -5.29 -17.56 16.31
N GLU A 123 -4.34 -16.75 15.91
CA GLU A 123 -2.93 -16.95 16.22
C GLU A 123 -2.59 -16.22 17.53
N GLY A 124 -2.26 -16.99 18.56
CA GLY A 124 -1.82 -16.43 19.83
C GLY A 124 -0.57 -15.58 19.67
N GLY A 125 -0.59 -14.34 20.16
CA GLY A 125 0.57 -13.46 20.11
C GLY A 125 1.84 -14.11 20.71
N SER A 126 3.00 -13.79 20.16
CA SER A 126 4.28 -14.25 20.70
C SER A 126 4.47 -13.81 22.14
N ARG A 127 5.04 -14.67 22.96
CA ARG A 127 5.38 -14.37 24.38
C ARG A 127 6.66 -13.54 24.53
N TYR A 128 7.42 -13.38 23.46
CA TYR A 128 8.70 -12.68 23.47
C TYR A 128 8.54 -11.28 22.87
N PRO A 129 9.28 -10.29 23.41
CA PRO A 129 9.16 -8.90 22.96
C PRO A 129 9.67 -8.75 21.52
N GLU A 130 9.07 -7.79 20.84
CA GLU A 130 9.54 -7.31 19.54
C GLU A 130 10.79 -6.45 19.68
N SER A 131 11.61 -6.47 18.64
CA SER A 131 12.74 -5.57 18.47
C SER A 131 12.60 -4.90 17.09
N TYR A 132 12.97 -3.64 16.98
CA TYR A 132 12.86 -2.94 15.70
C TYR A 132 14.18 -2.27 15.29
N ARG A 133 14.32 -2.09 13.99
CA ARG A 133 15.39 -1.29 13.37
C ARG A 133 14.79 -0.41 12.27
N ASP A 134 15.23 0.82 12.25
CA ASP A 134 14.95 1.72 11.16
C ASP A 134 16.10 1.63 10.14
N VAL A 135 15.74 1.49 8.87
CA VAL A 135 16.68 1.32 7.76
C VAL A 135 16.31 2.32 6.67
N ALA A 136 17.26 3.15 6.25
CA ALA A 136 17.10 4.02 5.10
C ALA A 136 17.92 3.46 3.93
N ILE A 137 17.28 3.22 2.80
CA ILE A 137 17.92 2.67 1.61
C ILE A 137 17.70 3.55 0.39
N LEU A 138 18.71 3.63 -0.46
CA LEU A 138 18.65 4.26 -1.78
C LEU A 138 18.35 3.18 -2.83
N VAL A 139 17.31 3.40 -3.62
CA VAL A 139 16.91 2.54 -4.73
C VAL A 139 16.58 3.39 -5.96
N ASP A 140 16.47 2.78 -7.14
CA ASP A 140 15.98 3.47 -8.32
C ASP A 140 14.55 3.98 -8.10
N SER A 141 14.22 5.14 -8.67
CA SER A 141 12.95 5.84 -8.38
C SER A 141 11.70 5.07 -8.79
N ASP A 142 11.81 4.16 -9.77
CA ASP A 142 10.75 3.30 -10.27
C ASP A 142 10.49 2.06 -9.42
N VAL A 143 11.40 1.71 -8.49
CA VAL A 143 11.22 0.54 -7.61
C VAL A 143 10.07 0.78 -6.64
N PRO A 144 8.97 -0.01 -6.69
CA PRO A 144 7.88 0.12 -5.73
C PRO A 144 8.32 -0.22 -4.29
N SER A 145 7.80 0.50 -3.29
CA SER A 145 8.06 0.17 -1.87
C SER A 145 7.57 -1.23 -1.51
N ALA A 146 6.48 -1.70 -2.10
CA ALA A 146 5.98 -3.07 -1.94
C ALA A 146 7.04 -4.12 -2.31
N ARG A 147 7.84 -3.88 -3.36
CA ARG A 147 8.92 -4.80 -3.75
C ARG A 147 10.05 -4.84 -2.71
N ILE A 148 10.32 -3.72 -2.05
CA ILE A 148 11.29 -3.64 -0.96
C ILE A 148 10.76 -4.44 0.24
N GLN A 149 9.51 -4.21 0.63
CA GLN A 149 8.85 -4.92 1.74
C GLN A 149 8.81 -6.43 1.48
N GLU A 150 8.44 -6.87 0.29
CA GLU A 150 8.44 -8.30 -0.08
C GLU A 150 9.79 -8.98 0.17
N ILE A 151 10.90 -8.31 -0.12
CA ILE A 151 12.23 -8.86 0.12
C ILE A 151 12.54 -8.92 1.62
N ILE A 152 12.14 -7.90 2.37
CA ILE A 152 12.36 -7.81 3.82
C ILE A 152 11.52 -8.86 4.54
N ASP A 153 10.23 -8.96 4.20
CA ASP A 153 9.25 -9.79 4.90
C ASP A 153 9.44 -11.30 4.64
N ARG A 154 10.24 -11.66 3.62
CA ARG A 154 10.71 -13.05 3.43
C ARG A 154 11.65 -13.55 4.52
N HIS A 155 12.22 -12.66 5.31
CA HIS A 155 13.13 -13.08 6.39
C HIS A 155 12.31 -13.61 7.57
N SER A 156 12.56 -14.86 7.98
CA SER A 156 11.76 -15.61 8.96
C SER A 156 11.64 -14.98 10.35
N MET A 157 12.50 -14.03 10.70
CA MET A 157 12.45 -13.29 11.97
C MET A 157 11.78 -11.93 11.82
N VAL A 158 11.37 -11.53 10.62
CA VAL A 158 10.62 -10.30 10.39
C VAL A 158 9.13 -10.59 10.57
N VAL A 159 8.48 -9.78 11.39
CA VAL A 159 7.04 -9.80 11.61
C VAL A 159 6.35 -8.82 10.67
N LYS A 160 7.00 -7.66 10.46
CA LYS A 160 6.44 -6.57 9.65
C LYS A 160 7.53 -5.61 9.21
N SER A 161 7.43 -5.11 7.99
CA SER A 161 8.16 -3.93 7.54
C SER A 161 7.19 -2.81 7.16
N THR A 162 7.48 -1.58 7.57
CA THR A 162 6.59 -0.43 7.32
C THR A 162 7.41 0.74 6.81
N PRO A 163 7.22 1.16 5.56
CA PRO A 163 7.80 2.40 5.08
C PRO A 163 7.15 3.59 5.81
N PHE A 164 7.96 4.51 6.29
CA PHE A 164 7.48 5.69 7.00
C PHE A 164 7.96 7.00 6.38
N ASP A 165 8.95 6.94 5.48
CA ASP A 165 9.41 8.12 4.74
C ASP A 165 9.92 7.74 3.35
N VAL A 166 9.61 8.58 2.36
CA VAL A 166 10.14 8.50 0.99
C VAL A 166 10.64 9.87 0.59
N TYR A 167 11.94 9.98 0.35
CA TYR A 167 12.58 11.26 0.03
C TYR A 167 13.26 11.23 -1.34
N GLN A 168 13.00 12.27 -2.11
CA GLN A 168 13.70 12.61 -3.34
C GLN A 168 14.12 14.08 -3.26
N GLY A 169 15.39 14.38 -3.45
CA GLY A 169 15.89 15.75 -3.35
C GLY A 169 17.37 15.80 -3.01
N ASP A 170 17.79 16.89 -2.39
CA ASP A 170 19.20 17.12 -2.08
C ASP A 170 19.82 15.96 -1.29
N GLY A 171 20.99 15.50 -1.74
CA GLY A 171 21.69 14.36 -1.15
C GLY A 171 21.19 12.97 -1.63
N VAL A 172 20.21 12.90 -2.53
CA VAL A 172 19.82 11.67 -3.23
C VAL A 172 20.24 11.78 -4.70
N PRO A 173 20.96 10.79 -5.27
CA PRO A 173 21.36 10.81 -6.67
C PRO A 173 20.16 10.92 -7.61
N GLU A 174 20.34 11.58 -8.75
CA GLU A 174 19.32 11.69 -9.79
C GLU A 174 18.86 10.29 -10.25
N GLY A 175 17.55 10.12 -10.42
CA GLY A 175 16.92 8.83 -10.77
C GLY A 175 16.79 7.86 -9.60
N LYS A 176 17.20 8.24 -8.39
CA LYS A 176 17.01 7.44 -7.17
C LYS A 176 16.04 8.08 -6.19
N LYS A 177 15.57 7.28 -5.24
CA LYS A 177 14.84 7.70 -4.04
C LYS A 177 15.40 7.03 -2.81
N SER A 178 15.27 7.71 -1.67
CA SER A 178 15.51 7.13 -0.35
C SER A 178 14.19 6.66 0.24
N VAL A 179 14.14 5.40 0.67
CA VAL A 179 12.99 4.85 1.37
C VAL A 179 13.44 4.48 2.77
N ALA A 180 12.78 5.05 3.79
CA ALA A 180 13.02 4.71 5.18
C ALA A 180 11.93 3.75 5.66
N LEU A 181 12.35 2.59 6.20
CA LEU A 181 11.46 1.54 6.67
C LEU A 181 11.79 1.19 8.12
N ARG A 182 10.74 0.95 8.90
CA ARG A 182 10.83 0.29 10.20
C ARG A 182 10.63 -1.20 10.00
N VAL A 183 11.61 -2.00 10.41
CA VAL A 183 11.56 -3.46 10.36
C VAL A 183 11.41 -3.98 11.79
N VAL A 184 10.35 -4.75 12.02
CA VAL A 184 10.04 -5.36 13.31
C VAL A 184 10.48 -6.82 13.28
N PHE A 185 11.32 -7.20 14.25
CA PHE A 185 11.84 -8.55 14.43
C PHE A 185 11.24 -9.19 15.68
N GLN A 186 10.84 -10.44 15.57
CA GLN A 186 10.38 -11.22 16.72
C GLN A 186 10.72 -12.71 16.53
N SER A 187 10.98 -13.40 17.63
CA SER A 187 11.16 -14.84 17.64
C SER A 187 10.05 -15.50 18.47
N GLY A 188 9.51 -16.61 17.98
CA GLY A 188 8.58 -17.43 18.75
C GLY A 188 9.26 -18.32 19.83
N ARG A 189 10.61 -18.27 19.96
CA ARG A 189 11.36 -19.20 20.82
C ARG A 189 12.11 -18.53 21.96
N SER A 190 12.59 -17.31 21.76
CA SER A 190 13.41 -16.57 22.76
C SER A 190 13.42 -15.08 22.47
N THR A 191 13.73 -14.26 23.48
CA THR A 191 14.03 -12.85 23.28
C THR A 191 15.28 -12.71 22.40
N LEU A 192 15.20 -11.86 21.36
CA LEU A 192 16.33 -11.57 20.48
C LEU A 192 17.34 -10.65 21.14
N THR A 193 18.62 -10.91 20.97
CA THR A 193 19.69 -9.98 21.39
C THR A 193 19.94 -8.93 20.31
N SER A 194 20.56 -7.80 20.68
CA SER A 194 20.89 -6.74 19.72
C SER A 194 21.79 -7.26 18.60
N GLU A 195 22.77 -8.09 18.93
CA GLU A 195 23.71 -8.67 17.96
C GLU A 195 22.99 -9.56 16.94
N GLN A 196 22.00 -10.34 17.38
CA GLN A 196 21.18 -11.15 16.48
C GLN A 196 20.36 -10.28 15.53
N VAL A 197 19.73 -9.21 16.06
CA VAL A 197 18.93 -8.28 15.24
C VAL A 197 19.81 -7.55 14.23
N ASP A 198 21.01 -7.13 14.63
CA ASP A 198 21.96 -6.47 13.73
C ASP A 198 22.46 -7.42 12.63
N GLN A 199 22.62 -8.71 12.93
CA GLN A 199 22.94 -9.73 11.94
C GLN A 199 21.78 -9.90 10.92
N PHE A 200 20.53 -10.03 11.39
CA PHE A 200 19.36 -10.14 10.51
C PHE A 200 19.19 -8.92 9.62
N GLN A 201 19.40 -7.72 10.18
CA GLN A 201 19.42 -6.50 9.39
C GLN A 201 20.50 -6.54 8.31
N GLY A 202 21.70 -7.01 8.63
CA GLY A 202 22.79 -7.19 7.66
C GLY A 202 22.43 -8.15 6.53
N ASP A 203 21.78 -9.26 6.84
CA ASP A 203 21.32 -10.25 5.87
C ASP A 203 20.26 -9.66 4.91
N ILE A 204 19.30 -8.90 5.46
CA ILE A 204 18.27 -8.20 4.70
C ILE A 204 18.88 -7.15 3.76
N ILE A 205 19.78 -6.30 4.27
CA ILE A 205 20.51 -5.31 3.45
C ILE A 205 21.29 -6.01 2.34
N GLY A 206 21.92 -7.13 2.63
CA GLY A 206 22.61 -7.96 1.64
C GLY A 206 21.67 -8.47 0.52
N GLN A 207 20.44 -8.84 0.86
CA GLN A 207 19.41 -9.26 -0.12
C GLN A 207 18.92 -8.10 -0.97
N LEU A 208 18.61 -6.96 -0.34
CA LEU A 208 18.17 -5.73 -1.03
C LEU A 208 19.24 -5.25 -2.02
N ARG A 209 20.52 -5.28 -1.61
CA ARG A 209 21.64 -4.94 -2.49
C ARG A 209 21.74 -5.87 -3.71
N ARG A 210 21.57 -7.18 -3.51
CA ARG A 210 21.65 -8.16 -4.62
C ARG A 210 20.48 -8.07 -5.59
N GLN A 211 19.26 -7.84 -5.07
CA GLN A 211 18.04 -7.91 -5.90
C GLN A 211 17.66 -6.56 -6.50
N LEU A 212 17.88 -5.45 -5.79
CA LEU A 212 17.46 -4.11 -6.19
C LEU A 212 18.63 -3.14 -6.39
N LYS A 213 19.88 -3.60 -6.24
CA LYS A 213 21.08 -2.74 -6.21
C LYS A 213 20.95 -1.61 -5.17
N ALA A 214 20.21 -1.89 -4.09
CA ALA A 214 19.99 -0.93 -3.02
C ALA A 214 21.29 -0.58 -2.29
N GLU A 215 21.42 0.67 -1.88
CA GLU A 215 22.52 1.16 -1.06
C GLU A 215 21.99 1.65 0.28
N LEU A 216 22.72 1.40 1.37
CA LEU A 216 22.35 1.96 2.67
C LEU A 216 22.60 3.47 2.65
N ARG A 217 21.61 4.26 3.05
CA ARG A 217 21.80 5.70 3.26
C ARG A 217 22.34 5.90 4.69
N THR A 218 23.54 6.40 4.78
CA THR A 218 24.21 6.77 6.05
C THR A 218 23.91 8.21 6.43
#